data_f9fd92c2026831054442e20d0fe63b1d
#
_entry.id   f9fd92c2026831054442e20d0fe63b1d
#
_cell.length_a   1.000
_cell.length_b   1.000
_cell.length_c   1.000
_cell.angle_alpha   90.00
_cell.angle_beta   90.00
_cell.angle_gamma   90.00
#
_symmetry.space_group_name_H-M   'P 1'
#
loop_
_entity.id
_entity.type
_entity.pdbx_description
1 polymer ?
#
loop_
_entity_poly.entity_id
_entity_poly.type
_entity_poly.pdbx_seq_one_letter_code
_entity_poly.pdbx_strand_id
1 'polypeptide(L)'
;YDIGVRLVGSEMCIRDSSPEEQKITNGTPSNRRRYFDKTFSTTSKTYLQSIVDYSKTLKQKNALLKKQGSGEEIDTWDEKLSFFGASVWAQRGALYKKYQAALLSVCNLYGKKEIAVSVISDAQDHTKETLFEKLKKNRQKDILYGHTSVGPHTDKPAVFYNKKDIRLFGSQGEHKISLVLIKLAEYQIIRNATQLTPTVLLDDLFATLDFERSDAVLSLLEKNTQTIITNTDLVDIKNHGIKIDGKKNKSIHLLRKCKN
;
A
#
# COMPACT_ATOMS: atom_id res chain seq x y z
N TYR A 1 -7.29 -1.10 -14.59
CA TYR A 1 -7.20 -1.50 -13.17
C TYR A 1 -7.40 -3.02 -13.11
N ASP A 2 -6.35 -3.79 -13.36
CA ASP A 2 -6.35 -5.21 -13.05
C ASP A 2 -5.89 -5.33 -11.59
N ILE A 3 -6.87 -5.35 -10.70
CA ILE A 3 -6.67 -5.93 -9.37
C ILE A 3 -6.68 -7.43 -9.62
N GLY A 4 -5.52 -7.98 -9.96
CA GLY A 4 -5.34 -9.42 -9.98
C GLY A 4 -5.61 -9.94 -8.57
N VAL A 5 -6.82 -10.43 -8.35
CA VAL A 5 -7.23 -11.08 -7.10
C VAL A 5 -6.55 -12.45 -7.05
N ARG A 6 -5.25 -12.44 -6.86
CA ARG A 6 -4.57 -13.57 -6.23
C ARG A 6 -4.51 -13.27 -4.74
N LEU A 7 -5.61 -13.56 -4.07
CA LEU A 7 -5.61 -13.85 -2.64
C LEU A 7 -4.90 -15.19 -2.44
N VAL A 8 -3.61 -15.20 -2.61
CA VAL A 8 -2.79 -16.37 -2.35
C VAL A 8 -1.79 -15.99 -1.28
N GLY A 9 -1.96 -16.56 -0.13
CA GLY A 9 -0.95 -16.65 0.91
C GLY A 9 -1.02 -15.52 1.93
N SER A 10 -0.99 -15.90 3.18
CA SER A 10 -0.71 -15.08 4.35
C SER A 10 0.73 -14.56 4.36
N GLU A 11 1.38 -14.44 3.20
CA GLU A 11 2.78 -14.05 3.06
C GLU A 11 2.89 -12.55 2.81
N MET A 12 3.62 -11.89 3.66
CA MET A 12 3.95 -10.50 3.55
C MET A 12 5.43 -10.33 3.25
N CYS A 13 5.75 -9.80 2.08
CA CYS A 13 7.13 -9.49 1.72
C CYS A 13 7.45 -8.05 2.11
N ILE A 14 8.40 -7.87 3.04
CA ILE A 14 9.10 -6.61 3.22
C ILE A 14 10.38 -6.72 2.40
N ARG A 15 10.31 -6.34 1.14
CA ARG A 15 11.47 -6.27 0.25
C ARG A 15 11.93 -4.84 0.12
N ASP A 16 13.16 -4.58 0.48
CA ASP A 16 13.80 -3.28 0.24
C ASP A 16 14.17 -3.10 -1.25
N SER A 17 14.45 -4.20 -1.93
CA SER A 17 15.02 -4.20 -3.28
C SER A 17 14.02 -4.36 -4.43
N SER A 18 12.75 -4.66 -4.16
CA SER A 18 11.78 -4.75 -5.26
C SER A 18 11.50 -3.37 -5.85
N PRO A 19 11.78 -3.14 -7.16
CA PRO A 19 11.47 -1.86 -7.81
C PRO A 19 10.00 -1.44 -7.70
N GLU A 20 9.09 -2.41 -7.54
CA GLU A 20 7.67 -2.13 -7.38
C GLU A 20 7.31 -1.58 -5.99
N GLU A 21 7.96 -2.06 -4.95
CA GLU A 21 7.71 -1.59 -3.58
C GLU A 21 8.33 -0.23 -3.32
N GLN A 22 9.48 0.06 -3.88
CA GLN A 22 10.07 1.40 -3.84
C GLN A 22 9.15 2.46 -4.45
N LYS A 23 8.29 2.10 -5.41
CA LYS A 23 7.28 3.00 -5.98
C LYS A 23 6.22 3.48 -4.98
N ILE A 24 6.14 2.91 -3.78
CA ILE A 24 5.27 3.42 -2.71
C ILE A 24 5.76 4.80 -2.25
N THR A 25 7.06 4.97 -2.09
CA THR A 25 7.66 6.22 -1.62
C THR A 25 8.09 7.14 -2.76
N ASN A 26 8.71 6.63 -3.82
CA ASN A 26 9.26 7.43 -4.92
C ASN A 26 8.39 7.48 -6.20
N GLY A 27 7.38 6.60 -6.30
CA GLY A 27 6.56 6.47 -7.51
C GLY A 27 5.43 7.49 -7.65
N THR A 28 4.54 7.20 -8.59
CA THR A 28 3.38 8.03 -8.92
C THR A 28 2.23 7.83 -7.91
N PRO A 29 1.25 8.76 -7.86
CA PRO A 29 0.03 8.54 -7.08
C PRO A 29 -0.71 7.25 -7.45
N SER A 30 -0.64 6.81 -8.70
CA SER A 30 -1.24 5.55 -9.15
C SER A 30 -0.60 4.33 -8.47
N ASN A 31 0.73 4.33 -8.29
CA ASN A 31 1.42 3.25 -7.58
C ASN A 31 0.96 3.19 -6.11
N ARG A 32 0.85 4.34 -5.45
CA ARG A 32 0.38 4.43 -4.07
C ARG A 32 -1.09 4.00 -3.92
N ARG A 33 -1.98 4.44 -4.83
CA ARG A 33 -3.38 3.96 -4.82
C ARG A 33 -3.42 2.44 -4.92
N ARG A 34 -2.70 1.85 -5.89
CA ARG A 34 -2.66 0.39 -6.09
C ARG A 34 -2.19 -0.34 -4.83
N TYR A 35 -1.17 0.18 -4.15
CA TYR A 35 -0.68 -0.38 -2.89
C TYR A 35 -1.76 -0.35 -1.80
N PHE A 36 -2.36 0.82 -1.54
CA PHE A 36 -3.39 0.94 -0.50
C PHE A 36 -4.65 0.16 -0.85
N ASP A 37 -5.09 0.17 -2.11
CA ASP A 37 -6.25 -0.59 -2.54
C ASP A 37 -6.03 -2.11 -2.34
N LYS A 38 -4.83 -2.62 -2.62
CA LYS A 38 -4.46 -4.01 -2.34
C LYS A 38 -4.54 -4.30 -0.83
N THR A 39 -3.87 -3.49 -0.02
CA THR A 39 -3.85 -3.65 1.44
C THR A 39 -5.27 -3.60 2.03
N PHE A 40 -6.07 -2.61 1.63
CA PHE A 40 -7.43 -2.43 2.12
C PHE A 40 -8.37 -3.56 1.66
N SER A 41 -8.21 -4.06 0.44
CA SER A 41 -8.96 -5.21 -0.07
C SER A 41 -8.65 -6.50 0.69
N THR A 42 -7.41 -6.65 1.18
CA THR A 42 -7.03 -7.79 2.03
C THR A 42 -7.69 -7.71 3.41
N THR A 43 -7.90 -6.50 3.93
CA THR A 43 -8.44 -6.28 5.27
C THR A 43 -9.95 -6.14 5.33
N SER A 44 -10.62 -5.87 4.18
CA SER A 44 -12.06 -5.60 4.12
C SER A 44 -12.69 -6.17 2.84
N LYS A 45 -13.53 -7.20 3.00
CA LYS A 45 -14.29 -7.78 1.89
C LYS A 45 -15.27 -6.78 1.28
N THR A 46 -15.86 -5.91 2.10
CA THR A 46 -16.77 -4.85 1.64
C THR A 46 -16.04 -3.83 0.78
N TYR A 47 -14.83 -3.45 1.18
CA TYR A 47 -13.98 -2.57 0.36
C TYR A 47 -13.60 -3.22 -0.97
N LEU A 48 -13.20 -4.50 -0.93
CA LEU A 48 -12.88 -5.27 -2.15
C LEU A 48 -14.05 -5.26 -3.12
N GLN A 49 -15.28 -5.53 -2.65
CA GLN A 49 -16.45 -5.51 -3.49
C GLN A 49 -16.69 -4.11 -4.08
N SER A 50 -16.65 -3.07 -3.26
CA SER A 50 -16.88 -1.69 -3.71
C SER A 50 -15.87 -1.24 -4.77
N ILE A 51 -14.56 -1.54 -4.59
CA ILE A 51 -13.55 -1.15 -5.57
C ILE A 51 -13.64 -1.94 -6.87
N VAL A 52 -14.07 -3.21 -6.81
CA VAL A 52 -14.33 -4.05 -7.99
C VAL A 52 -15.52 -3.50 -8.79
N ASP A 53 -16.64 -3.19 -8.12
CA ASP A 53 -17.85 -2.67 -8.77
C ASP A 53 -17.60 -1.28 -9.36
N TYR A 54 -16.90 -0.42 -8.62
CA TYR A 54 -16.45 0.87 -9.12
C TYR A 54 -15.57 0.74 -10.37
N SER A 55 -14.58 -0.15 -10.33
CA SER A 55 -13.65 -0.35 -11.45
C SER A 55 -14.35 -0.89 -12.70
N LYS A 56 -15.28 -1.83 -12.55
CA LYS A 56 -16.10 -2.33 -13.65
C LYS A 56 -16.96 -1.21 -14.27
N THR A 57 -17.63 -0.44 -13.43
CA THR A 57 -18.47 0.69 -13.86
C THR A 57 -17.63 1.76 -14.58
N LEU A 58 -16.48 2.12 -14.04
CA LEU A 58 -15.55 3.06 -14.67
C LEU A 58 -15.08 2.58 -16.06
N LYS A 59 -14.76 1.29 -16.20
CA LYS A 59 -14.35 0.70 -17.48
C LYS A 59 -15.47 0.78 -18.51
N GLN A 60 -16.71 0.49 -18.13
CA GLN A 60 -17.87 0.58 -19.02
C GLN A 60 -18.15 2.03 -19.45
N LYS A 61 -18.17 2.96 -18.48
CA LYS A 61 -18.31 4.38 -18.80
C LYS A 61 -17.22 4.87 -19.75
N ASN A 62 -15.95 4.55 -19.49
CA ASN A 62 -14.87 4.96 -20.37
C ASN A 62 -14.97 4.34 -21.77
N ALA A 63 -15.48 3.13 -21.90
CA ALA A 63 -15.75 2.53 -23.21
C ALA A 63 -16.86 3.27 -23.96
N LEU A 64 -17.92 3.72 -23.25
CA LEU A 64 -19.00 4.52 -23.82
C LEU A 64 -18.51 5.91 -24.26
N LEU A 65 -17.70 6.59 -23.44
CA LEU A 65 -17.10 7.88 -23.78
C LEU A 65 -16.27 7.81 -25.05
N LYS A 66 -15.49 6.75 -25.24
CA LYS A 66 -14.69 6.52 -26.48
C LYS A 66 -15.55 6.33 -27.71
N LYS A 67 -16.77 5.78 -27.56
CA LYS A 67 -17.74 5.57 -28.63
C LYS A 67 -18.64 6.76 -28.87
N GLN A 68 -18.45 7.85 -28.12
CA GLN A 68 -19.31 9.05 -28.16
C GLN A 68 -20.79 8.71 -27.96
N GLY A 69 -21.08 7.85 -26.98
CA GLY A 69 -22.44 7.43 -26.65
C GLY A 69 -23.38 8.58 -26.29
N SER A 70 -24.68 8.28 -26.27
CA SER A 70 -25.72 9.29 -26.02
C SER A 70 -25.61 9.90 -24.61
N GLY A 71 -26.13 11.11 -24.44
CA GLY A 71 -26.17 11.79 -23.16
C GLY A 71 -26.91 11.00 -22.07
N GLU A 72 -28.03 10.34 -22.42
CA GLU A 72 -28.83 9.52 -21.50
C GLU A 72 -28.09 8.27 -21.01
N GLU A 73 -27.34 7.62 -21.91
CA GLU A 73 -26.48 6.48 -21.52
C GLU A 73 -25.38 6.92 -20.57
N ILE A 74 -24.73 8.07 -20.85
CA ILE A 74 -23.69 8.64 -19.98
C ILE A 74 -24.28 8.99 -18.61
N ASP A 75 -25.50 9.56 -18.52
CA ASP A 75 -26.18 9.86 -17.25
C ASP A 75 -26.39 8.61 -16.41
N THR A 76 -26.83 7.53 -17.03
CA THR A 76 -27.01 6.24 -16.34
C THR A 76 -25.70 5.72 -15.74
N TRP A 77 -24.60 5.82 -16.49
CA TRP A 77 -23.29 5.40 -15.98
C TRP A 77 -22.71 6.38 -14.95
N ASP A 78 -22.99 7.69 -15.07
CA ASP A 78 -22.61 8.69 -14.08
C ASP A 78 -23.30 8.43 -12.74
N GLU A 79 -24.57 8.05 -12.75
CA GLU A 79 -25.31 7.70 -11.55
C GLU A 79 -24.73 6.45 -10.85
N LYS A 80 -24.49 5.37 -11.60
CA LYS A 80 -23.87 4.16 -11.07
C LYS A 80 -22.46 4.43 -10.55
N LEU A 81 -21.68 5.21 -11.30
CA LEU A 81 -20.29 5.52 -10.92
C LEU A 81 -20.24 6.39 -9.67
N SER A 82 -21.18 7.34 -9.51
CA SER A 82 -21.26 8.16 -8.31
C SER A 82 -21.63 7.35 -7.07
N PHE A 83 -22.55 6.40 -7.21
CA PHE A 83 -22.93 5.49 -6.12
C PHE A 83 -21.75 4.64 -5.62
N PHE A 84 -21.08 3.91 -6.53
CA PHE A 84 -19.95 3.09 -6.16
C PHE A 84 -18.73 3.92 -5.75
N GLY A 85 -18.53 5.09 -6.37
CA GLY A 85 -17.44 5.99 -6.04
C GLY A 85 -17.54 6.56 -4.63
N ALA A 86 -18.73 6.99 -4.22
CA ALA A 86 -18.98 7.45 -2.85
C ALA A 86 -18.75 6.33 -1.83
N SER A 87 -19.20 5.10 -2.13
CA SER A 87 -18.93 3.93 -1.28
C SER A 87 -17.41 3.67 -1.13
N VAL A 88 -16.64 3.73 -2.23
CA VAL A 88 -15.19 3.58 -2.18
C VAL A 88 -14.55 4.66 -1.32
N TRP A 89 -14.92 5.93 -1.47
CA TRP A 89 -14.35 7.03 -0.68
C TRP A 89 -14.65 6.90 0.80
N ALA A 90 -15.90 6.63 1.18
CA ALA A 90 -16.29 6.47 2.57
C ALA A 90 -15.49 5.36 3.27
N GLN A 91 -15.38 4.18 2.62
CA GLN A 91 -14.63 3.07 3.18
C GLN A 91 -13.13 3.31 3.16
N ARG A 92 -12.59 3.90 2.07
CA ARG A 92 -11.18 4.24 1.94
C ARG A 92 -10.76 5.24 3.02
N GLY A 93 -11.58 6.27 3.30
CA GLY A 93 -11.32 7.24 4.36
C GLY A 93 -11.23 6.58 5.74
N ALA A 94 -12.15 5.67 6.06
CA ALA A 94 -12.12 4.92 7.32
C ALA A 94 -10.89 4.00 7.43
N LEU A 95 -10.50 3.34 6.34
CA LEU A 95 -9.34 2.46 6.28
C LEU A 95 -8.02 3.23 6.36
N TYR A 96 -7.93 4.41 5.74
CA TYR A 96 -6.77 5.29 5.92
C TYR A 96 -6.59 5.74 7.36
N LYS A 97 -7.67 6.08 8.07
CA LYS A 97 -7.59 6.42 9.51
C LYS A 97 -7.01 5.26 10.33
N LYS A 98 -7.48 4.03 10.09
CA LYS A 98 -6.94 2.82 10.73
C LYS A 98 -5.47 2.59 10.37
N TYR A 99 -5.13 2.75 9.09
CA TYR A 99 -3.76 2.61 8.61
C TYR A 99 -2.83 3.64 9.25
N GLN A 100 -3.24 4.90 9.32
CA GLN A 100 -2.46 5.97 9.92
C GLN A 100 -2.23 5.73 11.42
N ALA A 101 -3.22 5.21 12.14
CA ALA A 101 -3.06 4.85 13.55
C ALA A 101 -2.04 3.71 13.73
N ALA A 102 -2.08 2.68 12.89
CA ALA A 102 -1.09 1.61 12.89
C ALA A 102 0.31 2.13 12.56
N LEU A 103 0.43 2.98 11.55
CA LEU A 103 1.71 3.58 11.15
C LEU A 103 2.30 4.44 12.27
N LEU A 104 1.48 5.23 12.94
CA LEU A 104 1.91 6.02 14.11
C LEU A 104 2.40 5.12 15.25
N SER A 105 1.68 4.02 15.53
CA SER A 105 2.11 3.03 16.52
C SER A 105 3.47 2.43 16.17
N VAL A 106 3.68 2.05 14.91
CA VAL A 106 4.95 1.52 14.42
C VAL A 106 6.08 2.56 14.55
N CYS A 107 5.84 3.81 14.16
CA CYS A 107 6.83 4.89 14.31
C CYS A 107 7.23 5.11 15.78
N ASN A 108 6.27 5.11 16.69
CA ASN A 108 6.52 5.27 18.13
C ASN A 108 7.35 4.11 18.71
N LEU A 109 7.05 2.87 18.31
CA LEU A 109 7.77 1.68 18.76
C LEU A 109 9.18 1.60 18.15
N TYR A 110 9.39 2.18 16.98
CA TYR A 110 10.71 2.28 16.36
C TYR A 110 11.71 3.14 17.18
N GLY A 111 11.23 3.87 18.17
CA GLY A 111 12.05 4.43 19.26
C GLY A 111 12.78 5.74 18.97
N LYS A 112 12.76 6.26 17.75
CA LYS A 112 13.30 7.60 17.46
C LYS A 112 12.15 8.58 17.33
N LYS A 113 11.92 9.39 18.37
CA LYS A 113 10.89 10.45 18.42
C LYS A 113 10.91 11.42 17.22
N GLU A 114 12.00 11.43 16.46
CA GLU A 114 12.25 12.31 15.33
C GLU A 114 11.74 11.75 14.01
N ILE A 115 11.36 10.47 13.92
CA ILE A 115 10.87 9.87 12.67
C ILE A 115 9.35 9.79 12.72
N ALA A 116 8.71 10.66 11.96
CA ALA A 116 7.27 10.63 11.72
C ALA A 116 6.99 10.35 10.24
N VAL A 117 6.53 9.13 9.93
CA VAL A 117 5.99 8.81 8.62
C VAL A 117 4.49 8.94 8.67
N SER A 118 3.91 9.64 7.71
CA SER A 118 2.46 9.79 7.60
C SER A 118 2.00 9.62 6.16
N VAL A 119 0.76 9.18 6.02
CA VAL A 119 0.09 9.05 4.72
C VAL A 119 -1.11 9.95 4.72
N ILE A 120 -1.13 10.90 3.81
CA ILE A 120 -2.27 11.79 3.60
C ILE A 120 -3.03 11.30 2.38
N SER A 121 -4.34 11.13 2.54
CA SER A 121 -5.27 10.84 1.48
C SER A 121 -6.16 12.05 1.25
N ASP A 122 -6.38 12.38 -0.02
CA ASP A 122 -7.37 13.36 -0.45
C ASP A 122 -8.79 12.76 -0.56
N ALA A 123 -8.99 11.53 -0.05
CA ALA A 123 -10.31 10.94 0.10
C ALA A 123 -11.09 11.74 1.16
N GLN A 124 -11.79 12.77 0.70
CA GLN A 124 -12.73 13.56 1.51
C GLN A 124 -14.08 12.85 1.56
N ASP A 125 -14.93 13.23 2.50
CA ASP A 125 -16.32 12.76 2.58
C ASP A 125 -17.13 13.30 1.40
N HIS A 126 -16.93 12.70 0.23
CA HIS A 126 -17.68 13.02 -0.97
C HIS A 126 -18.94 12.15 -1.02
N THR A 127 -20.09 12.80 -1.05
CA THR A 127 -21.37 12.11 -1.22
C THR A 127 -21.57 11.65 -2.66
N LYS A 128 -22.58 10.78 -2.87
CA LYS A 128 -23.02 10.37 -4.21
C LYS A 128 -23.37 11.60 -5.06
N GLU A 129 -24.10 12.55 -4.47
CA GLU A 129 -24.58 13.77 -5.13
C GLU A 129 -23.43 14.65 -5.59
N THR A 130 -22.48 14.92 -4.70
CA THR A 130 -21.29 15.74 -5.04
C THR A 130 -20.44 15.11 -6.13
N LEU A 131 -20.29 13.77 -6.15
CA LEU A 131 -19.58 13.10 -7.22
C LEU A 131 -20.35 13.15 -8.53
N PHE A 132 -21.65 12.93 -8.49
CA PHE A 132 -22.51 12.99 -9.68
C PHE A 132 -22.46 14.37 -10.35
N GLU A 133 -22.55 15.43 -9.57
CA GLU A 133 -22.43 16.79 -10.10
C GLU A 133 -21.03 17.08 -10.69
N LYS A 134 -19.98 16.60 -10.03
CA LYS A 134 -18.63 16.70 -10.58
C LYS A 134 -18.48 15.96 -11.91
N LEU A 135 -19.09 14.78 -12.04
CA LEU A 135 -19.09 14.01 -13.28
C LEU A 135 -19.82 14.76 -14.38
N LYS A 136 -21.02 15.33 -14.11
CA LYS A 136 -21.77 16.15 -15.07
C LYS A 136 -20.95 17.38 -15.51
N LYS A 137 -20.37 18.10 -14.57
CA LYS A 137 -19.56 19.29 -14.87
C LYS A 137 -18.36 19.00 -15.77
N ASN A 138 -17.74 17.81 -15.62
CA ASN A 138 -16.57 17.44 -16.41
C ASN A 138 -16.91 16.65 -17.68
N ARG A 139 -18.19 16.41 -18.00
CA ARG A 139 -18.65 15.56 -19.10
C ARG A 139 -18.04 15.91 -20.46
N GLN A 140 -18.06 17.18 -20.83
CA GLN A 140 -17.51 17.62 -22.11
C GLN A 140 -16.03 17.30 -22.24
N LYS A 141 -15.29 17.51 -21.17
CA LYS A 141 -13.87 17.17 -21.08
C LYS A 141 -13.66 15.64 -21.15
N ASP A 142 -14.49 14.87 -20.44
CA ASP A 142 -14.40 13.42 -20.40
C ASP A 142 -14.70 12.78 -21.77
N ILE A 143 -15.68 13.33 -22.50
CA ILE A 143 -15.98 12.93 -23.89
C ILE A 143 -14.77 13.23 -24.81
N LEU A 144 -14.18 14.41 -24.71
CA LEU A 144 -13.05 14.81 -25.52
C LEU A 144 -11.83 13.90 -25.30
N TYR A 145 -11.57 13.53 -24.03
CA TYR A 145 -10.43 12.67 -23.68
C TYR A 145 -10.74 11.17 -23.72
N GLY A 146 -12.00 10.78 -23.88
CA GLY A 146 -12.42 9.38 -23.91
C GLY A 146 -12.24 8.65 -22.56
N HIS A 147 -12.13 9.40 -21.44
CA HIS A 147 -12.02 8.83 -20.10
C HIS A 147 -12.53 9.77 -19.01
N THR A 148 -12.99 9.19 -17.93
CA THR A 148 -13.49 9.91 -16.75
C THR A 148 -12.34 10.54 -15.97
N SER A 149 -12.44 11.83 -15.68
CA SER A 149 -11.38 12.64 -15.04
C SER A 149 -11.58 12.87 -13.54
N VAL A 150 -12.71 12.42 -12.96
CA VAL A 150 -13.09 12.65 -11.54
C VAL A 150 -13.50 11.35 -10.88
N GLY A 151 -13.11 11.16 -9.62
CA GLY A 151 -13.50 10.02 -8.81
C GLY A 151 -12.33 9.36 -8.08
N PRO A 152 -12.59 8.31 -7.29
CA PRO A 152 -11.58 7.62 -6.47
C PRO A 152 -10.32 7.16 -7.23
N HIS A 153 -10.42 6.91 -8.53
CA HIS A 153 -9.29 6.54 -9.38
C HIS A 153 -8.32 7.69 -9.65
N THR A 154 -8.68 8.92 -9.30
CA THR A 154 -7.84 10.12 -9.46
C THR A 154 -7.21 10.60 -8.15
N ASP A 155 -7.57 10.00 -7.00
CA ASP A 155 -7.01 10.37 -5.69
C ASP A 155 -5.47 10.35 -5.70
N LYS A 156 -4.87 11.25 -4.92
CA LYS A 156 -3.41 11.43 -4.88
C LYS A 156 -2.85 11.19 -3.47
N PRO A 157 -2.90 9.94 -2.97
CA PRO A 157 -2.29 9.66 -1.68
C PRO A 157 -0.81 10.04 -1.70
N ALA A 158 -0.35 10.72 -0.66
CA ALA A 158 1.03 11.16 -0.50
C ALA A 158 1.63 10.60 0.78
N VAL A 159 2.93 10.32 0.75
CA VAL A 159 3.71 9.87 1.91
C VAL A 159 4.61 11.00 2.35
N PHE A 160 4.60 11.28 3.65
CA PHE A 160 5.42 12.32 4.26
C PHE A 160 6.40 11.70 5.25
N TYR A 161 7.61 12.21 5.24
CA TYR A 161 8.62 11.96 6.25
C TYR A 161 8.94 13.26 6.96
N ASN A 162 8.75 13.31 8.27
CA ASN A 162 8.92 14.52 9.08
C ASN A 162 8.23 15.75 8.47
N LYS A 163 6.96 15.58 8.06
CA LYS A 163 6.10 16.62 7.43
C LYS A 163 6.54 17.08 6.04
N LYS A 164 7.58 16.50 5.43
CA LYS A 164 8.02 16.80 4.06
C LYS A 164 7.57 15.69 3.12
N ASP A 165 7.07 16.04 1.93
CA ASP A 165 6.74 15.04 0.90
C ASP A 165 8.01 14.26 0.55
N ILE A 166 8.00 12.96 0.86
CA ILE A 166 9.19 12.12 0.72
C ILE A 166 9.64 12.00 -0.74
N ARG A 167 8.69 12.04 -1.68
CA ARG A 167 9.00 11.93 -3.11
C ARG A 167 9.83 13.10 -3.62
N LEU A 168 9.63 14.28 -3.04
CA LEU A 168 10.29 15.53 -3.48
C LEU A 168 11.57 15.81 -2.70
N PHE A 169 11.60 15.43 -1.43
CA PHE A 169 12.64 15.87 -0.49
C PHE A 169 13.33 14.71 0.24
N GLY A 170 12.90 13.46 0.00
CA GLY A 170 13.45 12.31 0.71
C GLY A 170 14.83 11.91 0.20
N SER A 171 15.75 11.65 1.12
CA SER A 171 17.01 10.94 0.85
C SER A 171 16.74 9.44 0.62
N GLN A 172 17.72 8.72 0.07
CA GLN A 172 17.60 7.27 -0.12
C GLN A 172 17.33 6.52 1.18
N GLY A 173 18.01 6.91 2.27
CA GLY A 173 17.81 6.32 3.59
C GLY A 173 16.40 6.58 4.15
N GLU A 174 15.86 7.79 3.96
CA GLU A 174 14.48 8.13 4.38
C GLU A 174 13.43 7.37 3.57
N HIS A 175 13.64 7.16 2.27
CA HIS A 175 12.79 6.30 1.46
C HIS A 175 12.77 4.86 1.99
N LYS A 176 13.93 4.28 2.29
CA LYS A 176 14.07 2.91 2.78
C LYS A 176 13.38 2.74 4.13
N ILE A 177 13.69 3.59 5.10
CA ILE A 177 13.06 3.48 6.43
C ILE A 177 11.55 3.72 6.37
N SER A 178 11.10 4.68 5.57
CA SER A 178 9.67 4.91 5.38
C SER A 178 8.96 3.70 4.78
N LEU A 179 9.59 3.03 3.81
CA LEU A 179 9.04 1.81 3.22
C LEU A 179 8.92 0.70 4.26
N VAL A 180 9.94 0.47 5.07
CA VAL A 180 9.89 -0.53 6.15
C VAL A 180 8.77 -0.22 7.13
N LEU A 181 8.64 1.02 7.62
CA LEU A 181 7.60 1.41 8.56
C LEU A 181 6.19 1.28 7.95
N ILE A 182 6.01 1.66 6.69
CA ILE A 182 4.78 1.47 5.92
C ILE A 182 4.40 0.00 5.83
N LYS A 183 5.36 -0.88 5.55
CA LYS A 183 5.13 -2.34 5.45
C LYS A 183 4.82 -2.96 6.82
N LEU A 184 5.46 -2.51 7.89
CA LEU A 184 5.12 -2.95 9.25
C LEU A 184 3.71 -2.51 9.68
N ALA A 185 3.28 -1.31 9.27
CA ALA A 185 1.90 -0.88 9.48
C ALA A 185 0.90 -1.75 8.68
N GLU A 186 1.24 -2.11 7.43
CA GLU A 186 0.46 -3.09 6.64
C GLU A 186 0.35 -4.44 7.36
N TYR A 187 1.46 -4.95 7.90
CA TYR A 187 1.48 -6.17 8.71
C TYR A 187 0.51 -6.08 9.88
N GLN A 188 0.56 -5.00 10.66
CA GLN A 188 -0.32 -4.83 11.82
C GLN A 188 -1.81 -4.80 11.43
N ILE A 189 -2.19 -4.06 10.39
CA ILE A 189 -3.60 -3.97 10.01
C ILE A 189 -4.14 -5.26 9.40
N ILE A 190 -3.34 -5.98 8.61
CA ILE A 190 -3.72 -7.28 8.05
C ILE A 190 -3.94 -8.27 9.18
N ARG A 191 -2.99 -8.38 10.11
CA ARG A 191 -3.09 -9.25 11.26
C ARG A 191 -4.32 -8.95 12.11
N ASN A 192 -4.54 -7.67 12.44
CA ASN A 192 -5.70 -7.26 13.24
C ASN A 192 -7.03 -7.54 12.54
N ALA A 193 -7.09 -7.44 11.22
CA ALA A 193 -8.31 -7.68 10.46
C ALA A 193 -8.58 -9.18 10.22
N THR A 194 -7.55 -9.98 10.00
CA THR A 194 -7.68 -11.40 9.61
C THR A 194 -7.53 -12.35 10.79
N GLN A 195 -6.97 -11.89 11.93
CA GLN A 195 -6.56 -12.70 13.07
C GLN A 195 -5.53 -13.80 12.71
N LEU A 196 -4.95 -13.72 11.53
CA LEU A 196 -3.86 -14.58 11.08
C LEU A 196 -2.54 -13.86 11.26
N THR A 197 -1.49 -14.59 11.61
CA THR A 197 -0.14 -14.04 11.66
C THR A 197 0.53 -14.26 10.31
N PRO A 198 0.74 -13.19 9.51
CA PRO A 198 1.39 -13.32 8.21
C PRO A 198 2.85 -13.77 8.35
N THR A 199 3.36 -14.54 7.41
CA THR A 199 4.81 -14.78 7.28
C THR A 199 5.48 -13.52 6.76
N VAL A 200 6.54 -13.07 7.42
CA VAL A 200 7.29 -11.87 7.05
C VAL A 200 8.57 -12.25 6.32
N LEU A 201 8.77 -11.70 5.14
CA LEU A 201 9.99 -11.85 4.35
C LEU A 201 10.78 -10.54 4.41
N LEU A 202 11.98 -10.59 4.97
CA LEU A 202 12.91 -9.45 5.06
C LEU A 202 14.08 -9.72 4.12
N ASP A 203 14.11 -8.99 3.01
CA ASP A 203 15.13 -9.16 1.99
C ASP A 203 16.19 -8.07 2.16
N ASP A 204 17.42 -8.49 2.45
CA ASP A 204 18.61 -7.64 2.61
C ASP A 204 18.44 -6.46 3.62
N LEU A 205 17.64 -6.68 4.66
CA LEU A 205 17.32 -5.65 5.65
C LEU A 205 18.57 -5.11 6.35
N PHE A 206 19.51 -6.00 6.70
CA PHE A 206 20.69 -5.65 7.48
C PHE A 206 21.75 -4.89 6.68
N ALA A 207 21.76 -5.01 5.35
CA ALA A 207 22.64 -4.20 4.52
C ALA A 207 22.24 -2.72 4.45
N THR A 208 21.02 -2.39 4.88
CA THR A 208 20.43 -1.08 4.68
C THR A 208 20.13 -0.31 5.97
N LEU A 209 20.05 -1.02 7.09
CA LEU A 209 19.78 -0.45 8.41
C LEU A 209 20.94 -0.73 9.36
N ASP A 210 21.24 0.23 10.23
CA ASP A 210 22.17 0.02 11.34
C ASP A 210 21.58 -0.97 12.36
N PHE A 211 22.45 -1.41 13.29
CA PHE A 211 22.10 -2.40 14.32
C PHE A 211 20.85 -2.00 15.12
N GLU A 212 20.81 -0.78 15.65
CA GLU A 212 19.70 -0.30 16.47
C GLU A 212 18.37 -0.30 15.71
N ARG A 213 18.40 0.06 14.42
CA ARG A 213 17.23 0.12 13.56
C ARG A 213 16.74 -1.26 13.18
N SER A 214 17.64 -2.18 12.90
CA SER A 214 17.29 -3.56 12.58
C SER A 214 16.69 -4.27 13.78
N ASP A 215 17.26 -4.08 14.97
CA ASP A 215 16.72 -4.64 16.22
C ASP A 215 15.34 -4.07 16.54
N ALA A 216 15.14 -2.77 16.35
CA ALA A 216 13.83 -2.16 16.51
C ALA A 216 12.79 -2.76 15.54
N VAL A 217 13.14 -2.97 14.25
CA VAL A 217 12.25 -3.63 13.28
C VAL A 217 11.91 -5.05 13.71
N LEU A 218 12.89 -5.84 14.14
CA LEU A 218 12.67 -7.20 14.60
C LEU A 218 11.82 -7.27 15.86
N SER A 219 11.98 -6.31 16.77
CA SER A 219 11.18 -6.23 18.00
C SER A 219 9.69 -5.92 17.75
N LEU A 220 9.38 -5.30 16.61
CA LEU A 220 8.00 -5.01 16.18
C LEU A 220 7.27 -6.26 15.67
N LEU A 221 8.03 -7.32 15.32
CA LEU A 221 7.44 -8.60 14.92
C LEU A 221 7.13 -9.42 16.18
N GLU A 222 5.96 -10.03 16.19
CA GLU A 222 5.59 -10.86 17.33
C GLU A 222 6.44 -12.12 17.42
N LYS A 223 6.61 -12.62 18.67
CA LYS A 223 7.41 -13.83 18.97
C LYS A 223 6.98 -15.08 18.20
N ASN A 224 5.74 -15.13 17.72
CA ASN A 224 5.19 -16.25 16.95
C ASN A 224 5.13 -15.99 15.44
N THR A 225 5.68 -14.87 14.97
CA THR A 225 5.72 -14.55 13.54
C THR A 225 6.81 -15.37 12.87
N GLN A 226 6.46 -16.16 11.85
CA GLN A 226 7.45 -16.76 10.98
C GLN A 226 8.14 -15.65 10.18
N THR A 227 9.44 -15.49 10.39
CA THR A 227 10.22 -14.47 9.68
C THR A 227 11.31 -15.14 8.87
N ILE A 228 11.36 -14.86 7.58
CA ILE A 228 12.41 -15.34 6.66
C ILE A 228 13.27 -14.12 6.33
N ILE A 229 14.55 -14.22 6.63
CA ILE A 229 15.52 -13.14 6.40
C ILE A 229 16.53 -13.63 5.38
N THR A 230 16.67 -12.89 4.28
CA THR A 230 17.77 -13.10 3.34
C THR A 230 18.88 -12.10 3.63
N ASN A 231 20.13 -12.53 3.53
CA ASN A 231 21.28 -11.66 3.67
C ASN A 231 22.47 -12.22 2.88
N THR A 232 23.33 -11.34 2.41
CA THR A 232 24.55 -11.71 1.68
C THR A 232 25.71 -12.05 2.61
N ASP A 233 25.69 -11.56 3.86
CA ASP A 233 26.73 -11.80 4.87
C ASP A 233 26.15 -12.33 6.19
N LEU A 234 26.70 -13.45 6.67
CA LEU A 234 26.34 -14.06 7.95
C LEU A 234 26.90 -13.30 9.16
N VAL A 235 27.95 -12.53 8.98
CA VAL A 235 28.55 -11.74 10.06
C VAL A 235 27.57 -10.68 10.53
N ASP A 236 26.86 -10.05 9.60
CA ASP A 236 25.84 -9.06 9.92
C ASP A 236 24.71 -9.63 10.77
N ILE A 237 24.24 -10.85 10.46
CA ILE A 237 23.16 -11.49 11.22
C ILE A 237 23.59 -11.75 12.67
N LYS A 238 24.83 -12.21 12.89
CA LYS A 238 25.37 -12.43 14.24
C LYS A 238 25.54 -11.15 15.01
N ASN A 239 26.02 -10.09 14.35
CA ASN A 239 26.21 -8.77 14.94
C ASN A 239 24.86 -8.18 15.40
N HIS A 240 23.75 -8.53 14.75
CA HIS A 240 22.38 -8.14 15.14
C HIS A 240 21.78 -9.05 16.23
N GLY A 241 22.59 -9.83 16.94
CA GLY A 241 22.17 -10.63 18.09
C GLY A 241 21.25 -11.83 17.76
N ILE A 242 21.05 -12.13 16.49
CA ILE A 242 20.26 -13.27 16.06
C ILE A 242 21.06 -14.54 16.23
N LYS A 243 20.68 -15.38 17.19
CA LYS A 243 21.31 -16.70 17.39
C LYS A 243 20.91 -17.63 16.25
N ILE A 244 21.88 -17.97 15.39
CA ILE A 244 21.66 -18.75 14.16
C ILE A 244 21.33 -20.22 14.48
N ASP A 245 21.83 -20.79 15.57
CA ASP A 245 21.73 -22.21 15.89
C ASP A 245 20.88 -22.50 17.15
N GLY A 246 19.76 -21.81 17.30
CA GLY A 246 18.81 -22.04 18.39
C GLY A 246 17.68 -22.98 17.99
N LYS A 247 16.96 -23.58 18.98
CA LYS A 247 15.74 -24.37 18.73
C LYS A 247 14.66 -23.65 17.91
N LYS A 248 14.74 -22.32 17.79
CA LYS A 248 13.75 -21.46 17.13
C LYS A 248 14.22 -20.90 15.78
N ASN A 249 15.52 -20.84 15.53
CA ASN A 249 16.08 -20.23 14.32
C ASN A 249 16.83 -21.29 13.51
N LYS A 250 16.66 -21.26 12.20
CA LYS A 250 17.32 -22.16 11.26
C LYS A 250 18.03 -21.36 10.18
N SER A 251 19.31 -21.66 9.94
CA SER A 251 20.09 -21.09 8.85
C SER A 251 20.06 -22.01 7.64
N ILE A 252 19.90 -21.45 6.45
CA ILE A 252 19.97 -22.15 5.17
C ILE A 252 20.97 -21.43 4.29
N HIS A 253 22.07 -22.13 3.93
CA HIS A 253 23.10 -21.60 3.03
C HIS A 253 22.77 -21.97 1.58
N LEU A 254 22.62 -20.95 0.73
CA LEU A 254 22.46 -21.13 -0.70
C LEU A 254 23.83 -21.05 -1.38
N LEU A 255 24.39 -22.20 -1.79
CA LEU A 255 25.61 -22.24 -2.56
C LEU A 255 25.31 -21.93 -4.03
N ARG A 256 25.97 -20.90 -4.58
CA ARG A 256 25.93 -20.65 -6.03
C ARG A 256 26.69 -21.79 -6.71
N LYS A 257 26.02 -22.67 -7.44
CA LYS A 257 26.71 -23.56 -8.37
C LYS A 257 27.29 -22.67 -9.48
N CYS A 258 28.61 -22.45 -9.44
CA CYS A 258 29.32 -21.95 -10.61
C CYS A 258 29.09 -22.98 -11.72
N LYS A 259 28.36 -22.61 -12.77
CA LYS A 259 28.41 -23.36 -14.02
C LYS A 259 29.79 -23.04 -14.63
N ASN A 260 30.69 -24.07 -14.61
CA ASN A 260 31.83 -24.08 -15.48
C ASN A 260 31.37 -24.14 -16.94
#